data_6acce88c9b14ff99c3f5456a0f2a4679
#
_entry.id   6acce88c9b14ff99c3f5456a0f2a4679
#
_cell.length_a   1.000
_cell.length_b   1.000
_cell.length_c   1.000
_cell.angle_alpha   90.00
_cell.angle_beta   90.00
_cell.angle_gamma   90.00
#
_symmetry.space_group_name_H-M   'P 1'
#
loop_
_entity.id
_entity.type
_entity.pdbx_description
1 polymer ?
#
loop_
_entity_poly.entity_id
_entity_poly.type
_entity_poly.pdbx_seq_one_letter_code
_entity_poly.pdbx_strand_id
1 'polypeptide(L)'
;VQGAYAYWQNGTSCIIEAPCGAGKSLIIGKICHDSITHDVRVLVVTHRKKLLEQNEAELKNLLPDADTGFYSAGLNQKTQDAQIIFAGIQSIANATIQHYEILIIDECHLVAPSESGQYFQLISNLKEVNPELKILGLTATPYRLDSGYLTQWETPIFESVVYKIDVKLLIKRGFLCPVVSNGGGVKIDVSKVKHKGGEFLDSALESLYMSKTVEIVADIVKKGINRKAWLIFCVSIEHAEQVTNELISHGVNAACYHSQSDNEYILDDFTHGCLKCLVNVNILTTGSN
;
A
#
# COMPACT_ATOMS: atom_id res chain seq x y z
N VAL A 1 14.86 10.71 -1.35
CA VAL A 1 14.60 11.85 -2.23
C VAL A 1 15.84 12.22 -3.03
N GLN A 2 16.99 12.49 -2.40
CA GLN A 2 18.23 12.88 -3.11
C GLN A 2 18.65 11.90 -4.20
N GLY A 3 18.48 10.56 -3.99
CA GLY A 3 18.77 9.56 -5.01
C GLY A 3 17.90 9.68 -6.26
N ALA A 4 16.62 10.05 -6.09
CA ALA A 4 15.72 10.29 -7.23
C ALA A 4 16.15 11.57 -7.99
N TYR A 5 16.43 12.65 -7.29
CA TYR A 5 16.89 13.90 -7.93
C TYR A 5 18.21 13.74 -8.68
N ALA A 6 19.18 13.02 -8.09
CA ALA A 6 20.43 12.71 -8.78
C ALA A 6 20.20 11.85 -10.04
N TYR A 7 19.30 10.88 -9.95
CA TYR A 7 18.97 10.03 -11.10
C TYR A 7 18.28 10.82 -12.23
N TRP A 8 17.35 11.72 -11.91
CA TRP A 8 16.62 12.51 -12.88
C TRP A 8 17.44 13.53 -13.67
N GLN A 9 18.71 13.70 -13.32
CA GLN A 9 19.64 14.51 -14.15
C GLN A 9 19.95 13.82 -15.50
N ASN A 10 19.94 12.48 -15.54
CA ASN A 10 20.30 11.70 -16.74
C ASN A 10 19.26 10.65 -17.12
N GLY A 11 18.34 10.30 -16.24
CA GLY A 11 17.23 9.35 -16.43
C GLY A 11 15.87 10.01 -16.25
N THR A 12 14.80 9.26 -16.50
CA THR A 12 13.43 9.78 -16.36
C THR A 12 12.61 9.05 -15.32
N SER A 13 12.80 7.74 -15.11
CA SER A 13 11.94 6.94 -14.25
C SER A 13 12.72 6.04 -13.30
N CYS A 14 12.37 6.09 -12.02
CA CYS A 14 13.08 5.31 -11.01
C CYS A 14 12.15 4.84 -9.88
N ILE A 15 12.65 3.89 -9.09
CA ILE A 15 11.97 3.37 -7.90
C ILE A 15 12.81 3.70 -6.65
N ILE A 16 12.12 4.07 -5.57
CA ILE A 16 12.64 3.98 -4.21
C ILE A 16 11.97 2.79 -3.53
N GLU A 17 12.76 1.79 -3.15
CA GLU A 17 12.30 0.66 -2.35
C GLU A 17 12.18 1.09 -0.89
N ALA A 18 10.94 1.23 -0.41
CA ALA A 18 10.62 1.71 0.93
C ALA A 18 9.63 0.74 1.61
N PRO A 19 10.03 0.01 2.66
CA PRO A 19 9.16 -0.90 3.38
C PRO A 19 7.98 -0.16 4.04
N CYS A 20 6.98 -0.92 4.49
CA CYS A 20 5.88 -0.37 5.29
C CYS A 20 6.44 0.32 6.54
N GLY A 21 5.87 1.46 6.92
CA GLY A 21 6.35 2.26 8.05
C GLY A 21 7.68 3.00 7.82
N ALA A 22 8.25 2.94 6.61
CA ALA A 22 9.50 3.66 6.30
C ALA A 22 9.31 5.14 5.94
N GLY A 23 8.09 5.67 6.02
CA GLY A 23 7.79 7.06 5.71
C GLY A 23 7.63 7.35 4.22
N LYS A 24 6.97 6.47 3.44
CA LYS A 24 6.64 6.74 2.03
C LYS A 24 5.91 8.06 1.86
N SER A 25 4.91 8.34 2.70
CA SER A 25 4.17 9.62 2.67
C SER A 25 5.07 10.83 2.91
N LEU A 26 6.08 10.72 3.79
CA LEU A 26 7.08 11.78 4.00
C LEU A 26 7.98 11.99 2.77
N ILE A 27 8.29 10.92 2.01
CA ILE A 27 9.04 11.04 0.74
C ILE A 27 8.19 11.80 -0.27
N ILE A 28 6.91 11.44 -0.42
CA ILE A 28 5.94 12.15 -1.27
C ILE A 28 5.85 13.61 -0.84
N GLY A 29 5.58 13.86 0.45
CA GLY A 29 5.46 15.20 1.00
C GLY A 29 6.70 16.06 0.76
N LYS A 30 7.92 15.50 0.92
CA LYS A 30 9.17 16.24 0.65
C LYS A 30 9.35 16.58 -0.83
N ILE A 31 9.00 15.69 -1.75
CA ILE A 31 9.08 15.99 -3.19
C ILE A 31 8.05 17.05 -3.56
N CYS A 32 6.82 16.94 -3.08
CA CYS A 32 5.77 17.94 -3.31
C CYS A 32 6.17 19.31 -2.72
N HIS A 33 6.72 19.34 -1.51
CA HIS A 33 7.25 20.56 -0.89
C HIS A 33 8.32 21.24 -1.77
N ASP A 34 9.30 20.46 -2.24
CA ASP A 34 10.36 21.01 -3.09
C ASP A 34 9.81 21.48 -4.45
N SER A 35 8.82 20.78 -4.99
CA SER A 35 8.16 21.12 -6.26
C SER A 35 7.39 22.43 -6.15
N ILE A 36 6.71 22.70 -5.04
CA ILE A 36 6.01 23.96 -4.80
C ILE A 36 6.98 25.15 -4.85
N THR A 37 8.16 25.01 -4.25
CA THR A 37 9.16 26.09 -4.24
C THR A 37 9.76 26.39 -5.61
N HIS A 38 9.62 25.50 -6.60
CA HIS A 38 10.16 25.61 -7.95
C HIS A 38 9.09 25.75 -9.03
N ASP A 39 7.84 25.97 -8.64
CA ASP A 39 6.69 26.05 -9.55
C ASP A 39 6.51 24.80 -10.44
N VAL A 40 6.83 23.62 -9.90
CA VAL A 40 6.72 22.31 -10.56
C VAL A 40 5.41 21.64 -10.18
N ARG A 41 4.64 21.17 -11.16
CA ARG A 41 3.38 20.45 -10.93
C ARG A 41 3.62 18.96 -10.74
N VAL A 42 2.97 18.38 -9.72
CA VAL A 42 3.11 16.97 -9.35
C VAL A 42 1.78 16.26 -9.39
N LEU A 43 1.76 15.10 -10.03
CA LEU A 43 0.65 14.15 -9.99
C LEU A 43 1.04 12.96 -9.12
N VAL A 44 0.34 12.75 -8.00
CA VAL A 44 0.52 11.59 -7.11
C VAL A 44 -0.61 10.61 -7.34
N VAL A 45 -0.29 9.39 -7.75
CA VAL A 45 -1.28 8.38 -8.13
C VAL A 45 -1.21 7.15 -7.25
N THR A 46 -2.36 6.69 -6.78
CA THR A 46 -2.50 5.44 -6.01
C THR A 46 -3.82 4.73 -6.33
N HIS A 47 -3.95 3.49 -5.88
CA HIS A 47 -5.17 2.68 -6.07
C HIS A 47 -6.25 2.94 -5.01
N ARG A 48 -5.89 3.42 -3.82
CA ARG A 48 -6.79 3.48 -2.66
C ARG A 48 -7.10 4.90 -2.23
N LYS A 49 -8.40 5.19 -2.08
CA LYS A 49 -8.91 6.48 -1.58
C LYS A 49 -8.21 6.93 -0.29
N LYS A 50 -8.10 6.04 0.71
CA LYS A 50 -7.50 6.35 2.01
C LYS A 50 -6.04 6.81 1.90
N LEU A 51 -5.28 6.25 0.95
CA LEU A 51 -3.89 6.68 0.71
C LEU A 51 -3.81 8.08 0.08
N LEU A 52 -4.79 8.47 -0.73
CA LEU A 52 -4.85 9.84 -1.27
C LEU A 52 -5.01 10.85 -0.13
N GLU A 53 -5.99 10.62 0.75
CA GLU A 53 -6.28 11.48 1.89
C GLU A 53 -5.09 11.54 2.87
N GLN A 54 -4.44 10.39 3.12
CA GLN A 54 -3.28 10.31 3.99
C GLN A 54 -2.07 11.05 3.41
N ASN A 55 -1.75 10.87 2.13
CA ASN A 55 -0.61 11.53 1.50
C ASN A 55 -0.81 13.05 1.42
N GLU A 56 -2.04 13.51 1.17
CA GLU A 56 -2.38 14.93 1.18
C GLU A 56 -2.28 15.52 2.59
N ALA A 57 -2.82 14.83 3.60
CA ALA A 57 -2.73 15.26 4.99
C ALA A 57 -1.26 15.38 5.47
N GLU A 58 -0.39 14.45 5.09
CA GLU A 58 1.05 14.54 5.40
C GLU A 58 1.70 15.74 4.72
N LEU A 59 1.34 16.06 3.48
CA LEU A 59 1.82 17.28 2.82
C LEU A 59 1.32 18.51 3.55
N LYS A 60 0.03 18.56 3.91
CA LYS A 60 -0.56 19.69 4.65
C LYS A 60 0.03 19.87 6.05
N ASN A 61 0.46 18.80 6.71
CA ASN A 61 1.21 18.88 7.96
C ASN A 61 2.58 19.58 7.78
N LEU A 62 3.21 19.39 6.63
CA LEU A 62 4.50 20.04 6.30
C LEU A 62 4.30 21.47 5.77
N LEU A 63 3.25 21.67 4.98
CA LEU A 63 2.89 22.91 4.30
C LEU A 63 1.37 23.10 4.34
N PRO A 64 0.83 23.76 5.38
CA PRO A 64 -0.63 23.96 5.53
C PRO A 64 -1.29 24.67 4.33
N ASP A 65 -0.57 25.61 3.71
CA ASP A 65 -1.05 26.43 2.60
C ASP A 65 -0.73 25.83 1.21
N ALA A 66 -0.28 24.57 1.13
CA ALA A 66 0.02 23.93 -0.15
C ALA A 66 -1.21 23.91 -1.06
N ASP A 67 -1.04 24.29 -2.34
CA ASP A 67 -2.09 24.22 -3.36
C ASP A 67 -2.26 22.75 -3.79
N THR A 68 -3.29 22.09 -3.25
CA THR A 68 -3.57 20.66 -3.46
C THR A 68 -4.98 20.46 -3.98
N GLY A 69 -5.16 19.40 -4.77
CA GLY A 69 -6.45 18.95 -5.25
C GLY A 69 -6.56 17.43 -5.35
N PHE A 70 -7.81 16.95 -5.40
CA PHE A 70 -8.07 15.52 -5.61
C PHE A 70 -8.70 15.26 -6.96
N TYR A 71 -8.27 14.17 -7.61
CA TYR A 71 -8.94 13.62 -8.79
C TYR A 71 -9.34 12.17 -8.52
N SER A 72 -10.50 11.99 -7.90
CA SER A 72 -10.97 10.67 -7.46
C SER A 72 -12.50 10.60 -7.43
N ALA A 73 -13.06 9.64 -8.14
CA ALA A 73 -14.50 9.34 -8.09
C ALA A 73 -14.93 8.93 -6.68
N GLY A 74 -14.10 8.19 -5.95
CA GLY A 74 -14.37 7.79 -4.57
C GLY A 74 -14.40 8.95 -3.58
N LEU A 75 -13.79 10.09 -3.89
CA LEU A 75 -13.85 11.34 -3.11
C LEU A 75 -14.88 12.33 -3.68
N ASN A 76 -15.52 11.97 -4.78
CA ASN A 76 -16.42 12.85 -5.52
C ASN A 76 -15.77 14.20 -5.91
N GLN A 77 -14.48 14.18 -6.22
CA GLN A 77 -13.69 15.35 -6.61
C GLN A 77 -12.93 15.07 -7.91
N LYS A 78 -12.85 16.08 -8.79
CA LYS A 78 -12.17 16.01 -10.09
C LYS A 78 -11.42 17.31 -10.40
N THR A 79 -10.60 17.76 -9.45
CA THR A 79 -9.78 18.98 -9.58
C THR A 79 -8.45 18.63 -10.22
N GLN A 80 -8.04 19.40 -11.23
CA GLN A 80 -6.71 19.32 -11.86
C GLN A 80 -5.97 20.66 -11.89
N ASP A 81 -6.58 21.74 -11.41
CA ASP A 81 -5.99 23.08 -11.52
C ASP A 81 -4.95 23.38 -10.42
N ALA A 82 -4.94 22.60 -9.34
CA ALA A 82 -3.96 22.77 -8.26
C ALA A 82 -2.56 22.30 -8.69
N GLN A 83 -1.54 22.81 -8.01
CA GLN A 83 -0.15 22.47 -8.29
C GLN A 83 0.17 21.01 -7.96
N ILE A 84 -0.37 20.48 -6.86
CA ILE A 84 -0.21 19.08 -6.45
C ILE A 84 -1.57 18.39 -6.55
N ILE A 85 -1.66 17.35 -7.39
CA ILE A 85 -2.88 16.55 -7.54
C ILE A 85 -2.68 15.14 -6.97
N PHE A 86 -3.58 14.75 -6.07
CA PHE A 86 -3.69 13.38 -5.58
C PHE A 86 -4.81 12.65 -6.31
N ALA A 87 -4.47 11.63 -7.10
CA ALA A 87 -5.40 10.99 -8.01
C ALA A 87 -5.52 9.48 -7.81
N GLY A 88 -6.76 8.97 -7.90
CA GLY A 88 -7.01 7.54 -8.04
C GLY A 88 -6.78 7.09 -9.48
N ILE A 89 -5.99 6.04 -9.70
CA ILE A 89 -5.67 5.56 -11.06
C ILE A 89 -6.91 5.30 -11.92
N GLN A 90 -7.95 4.69 -11.34
CA GLN A 90 -9.20 4.38 -12.05
C GLN A 90 -9.93 5.65 -12.54
N SER A 91 -9.69 6.79 -11.87
CA SER A 91 -10.33 8.05 -12.22
C SER A 91 -9.52 8.85 -13.23
N ILE A 92 -8.18 8.90 -13.05
CA ILE A 92 -7.31 9.77 -13.84
C ILE A 92 -6.88 9.17 -15.18
N ALA A 93 -6.82 7.82 -15.29
CA ALA A 93 -6.31 7.14 -16.48
C ALA A 93 -7.03 7.52 -17.79
N ASN A 94 -8.33 7.82 -17.71
CA ASN A 94 -9.17 8.19 -18.86
C ASN A 94 -9.52 9.68 -18.89
N ALA A 95 -8.88 10.51 -18.05
CA ALA A 95 -9.15 11.93 -18.03
C ALA A 95 -8.37 12.67 -19.12
N THR A 96 -8.83 13.86 -19.49
CA THR A 96 -8.00 14.80 -20.24
C THR A 96 -6.85 15.24 -19.34
N ILE A 97 -5.62 14.96 -19.75
CA ILE A 97 -4.43 15.18 -18.93
C ILE A 97 -3.92 16.60 -19.12
N GLN A 98 -3.62 17.26 -18.01
CA GLN A 98 -2.89 18.52 -17.98
C GLN A 98 -1.37 18.27 -17.93
N HIS A 99 -0.59 19.33 -18.05
CA HIS A 99 0.87 19.27 -17.93
C HIS A 99 1.29 19.01 -16.48
N TYR A 100 2.13 18.00 -16.27
CA TYR A 100 2.82 17.70 -15.02
C TYR A 100 4.29 17.43 -15.32
N GLU A 101 5.19 17.87 -14.44
CA GLU A 101 6.63 17.59 -14.54
C GLU A 101 7.01 16.33 -13.79
N ILE A 102 6.27 15.97 -12.74
CA ILE A 102 6.56 14.80 -11.91
C ILE A 102 5.30 13.95 -11.74
N LEU A 103 5.45 12.64 -11.99
CA LEU A 103 4.48 11.61 -11.64
C LEU A 103 5.04 10.76 -10.50
N ILE A 104 4.32 10.67 -9.39
CA ILE A 104 4.63 9.75 -8.29
C ILE A 104 3.59 8.64 -8.28
N ILE A 105 4.03 7.38 -8.33
CA ILE A 105 3.18 6.19 -8.25
C ILE A 105 3.43 5.51 -6.90
N ASP A 106 2.49 5.68 -5.99
CA ASP A 106 2.54 5.00 -4.69
C ASP A 106 2.04 3.56 -4.84
N GLU A 107 2.70 2.62 -4.12
CA GLU A 107 2.52 1.17 -4.25
C GLU A 107 2.68 0.69 -5.72
N CYS A 108 3.76 1.11 -6.37
CA CYS A 108 4.01 0.86 -7.79
C CYS A 108 4.14 -0.63 -8.17
N HIS A 109 4.23 -1.55 -7.21
CA HIS A 109 4.14 -2.99 -7.46
C HIS A 109 2.76 -3.42 -7.99
N LEU A 110 1.73 -2.59 -7.82
CA LEU A 110 0.39 -2.83 -8.38
C LEU A 110 0.30 -2.52 -9.88
N VAL A 111 1.31 -1.89 -10.45
CA VAL A 111 1.43 -1.72 -11.90
C VAL A 111 1.58 -3.09 -12.56
N ALA A 112 0.74 -3.39 -13.56
CA ALA A 112 0.83 -4.65 -14.30
C ALA A 112 1.74 -4.47 -15.53
N PRO A 113 2.47 -5.53 -15.98
CA PRO A 113 3.31 -5.49 -17.17
C PRO A 113 2.47 -5.60 -18.45
N SER A 114 1.54 -4.69 -18.66
CA SER A 114 0.62 -4.70 -19.80
C SER A 114 0.49 -3.29 -20.36
N GLU A 115 0.84 -3.13 -21.63
CA GLU A 115 0.71 -1.85 -22.34
C GLU A 115 -0.74 -1.35 -22.43
N SER A 116 -1.73 -2.23 -22.31
CA SER A 116 -3.14 -1.89 -22.21
C SER A 116 -3.58 -1.52 -20.78
N GLY A 117 -2.68 -1.55 -19.80
CA GLY A 117 -2.97 -1.23 -18.41
C GLY A 117 -3.18 0.26 -18.18
N GLN A 118 -4.00 0.61 -17.19
CA GLN A 118 -4.33 2.00 -16.86
C GLN A 118 -3.09 2.87 -16.59
N TYR A 119 -2.05 2.32 -15.98
CA TYR A 119 -0.81 3.06 -15.73
C TYR A 119 -0.03 3.34 -17.00
N PHE A 120 0.09 2.36 -17.91
CA PHE A 120 0.74 2.58 -19.20
C PHE A 120 0.01 3.64 -20.02
N GLN A 121 -1.33 3.58 -20.07
CA GLN A 121 -2.16 4.57 -20.75
C GLN A 121 -1.96 5.97 -20.13
N LEU A 122 -2.01 6.09 -18.81
CA LEU A 122 -1.78 7.36 -18.12
C LEU A 122 -0.39 7.94 -18.45
N ILE A 123 0.66 7.12 -18.36
CA ILE A 123 2.04 7.54 -18.62
C ILE A 123 2.23 7.93 -20.08
N SER A 124 1.63 7.20 -21.02
CA SER A 124 1.66 7.56 -22.45
C SER A 124 1.04 8.93 -22.68
N ASN A 125 -0.17 9.16 -22.16
CA ASN A 125 -0.87 10.43 -22.29
C ASN A 125 -0.08 11.58 -21.62
N LEU A 126 0.53 11.35 -20.48
CA LEU A 126 1.36 12.34 -19.79
C LEU A 126 2.64 12.68 -20.60
N LYS A 127 3.28 11.67 -21.20
CA LYS A 127 4.48 11.86 -22.05
C LYS A 127 4.18 12.55 -23.39
N GLU A 128 2.97 12.40 -23.91
CA GLU A 128 2.53 13.18 -25.08
C GLU A 128 2.44 14.69 -24.76
N VAL A 129 2.03 15.04 -23.53
CA VAL A 129 1.95 16.43 -23.06
C VAL A 129 3.32 16.95 -22.59
N ASN A 130 4.08 16.11 -21.90
CA ASN A 130 5.42 16.43 -21.39
C ASN A 130 6.40 15.26 -21.62
N PRO A 131 7.21 15.26 -22.70
CA PRO A 131 8.20 14.22 -22.97
C PRO A 131 9.30 14.09 -21.89
N GLU A 132 9.55 15.16 -21.12
CA GLU A 132 10.56 15.20 -20.05
C GLU A 132 10.00 14.78 -18.68
N LEU A 133 8.80 14.20 -18.64
CA LEU A 133 8.14 13.73 -17.42
C LEU A 133 9.07 12.89 -16.55
N LYS A 134 9.23 13.27 -15.29
CA LYS A 134 9.96 12.48 -14.31
C LYS A 134 8.99 11.57 -13.55
N ILE A 135 9.36 10.28 -13.43
CA ILE A 135 8.49 9.27 -12.80
C ILE A 135 9.20 8.68 -11.58
N LEU A 136 8.50 8.68 -10.45
CA LEU A 136 8.94 8.00 -9.23
C LEU A 136 7.96 6.92 -8.84
N GLY A 137 8.43 5.69 -8.72
CA GLY A 137 7.72 4.59 -8.07
C GLY A 137 8.13 4.46 -6.60
N LEU A 138 7.16 4.28 -5.72
CA LEU A 138 7.37 3.94 -4.32
C LEU A 138 6.76 2.57 -4.04
N THR A 139 7.51 1.66 -3.44
CA THR A 139 7.01 0.33 -3.05
C THR A 139 7.90 -0.33 -2.03
N ALA A 140 7.34 -1.24 -1.24
CA ALA A 140 8.11 -2.14 -0.38
C ALA A 140 8.72 -3.32 -1.18
N THR A 141 8.11 -3.67 -2.30
CA THR A 141 8.43 -4.85 -3.11
C THR A 141 8.52 -4.46 -4.59
N PRO A 142 9.72 -4.13 -5.13
CA PRO A 142 9.89 -3.70 -6.51
C PRO A 142 9.81 -4.88 -7.51
N TYR A 143 9.02 -5.90 -7.19
CA TYR A 143 8.79 -7.10 -7.99
C TYR A 143 7.37 -7.62 -7.81
N ARG A 144 6.92 -8.41 -8.77
CA ARG A 144 5.66 -9.16 -8.73
C ARG A 144 5.97 -10.66 -8.82
N LEU A 145 5.14 -11.49 -8.19
CA LEU A 145 5.33 -12.95 -8.20
C LEU A 145 5.09 -13.57 -9.58
N ASP A 146 4.23 -12.95 -10.38
CA ASP A 146 3.85 -13.41 -11.73
C ASP A 146 4.77 -12.91 -12.85
N SER A 147 5.45 -11.77 -12.66
CA SER A 147 6.17 -11.05 -13.73
C SER A 147 7.56 -10.54 -13.36
N GLY A 148 8.06 -10.87 -12.17
CA GLY A 148 9.40 -10.53 -11.74
C GLY A 148 9.62 -9.05 -11.39
N TYR A 149 10.86 -8.59 -11.50
CA TYR A 149 11.23 -7.22 -11.13
C TYR A 149 10.65 -6.17 -12.09
N LEU A 150 10.11 -5.08 -11.54
CA LEU A 150 9.46 -4.00 -12.30
C LEU A 150 10.41 -3.30 -13.30
N THR A 151 11.71 -3.34 -13.02
CA THR A 151 12.76 -2.76 -13.88
C THR A 151 13.29 -3.71 -14.94
N GLN A 152 12.82 -4.96 -14.98
CA GLN A 152 13.33 -6.02 -15.87
C GLN A 152 12.28 -6.53 -16.86
N TRP A 153 11.15 -5.86 -16.98
CA TRP A 153 10.14 -6.18 -17.99
C TRP A 153 10.66 -5.85 -19.40
N GLU A 154 10.04 -6.41 -20.41
CA GLU A 154 10.38 -6.15 -21.81
C GLU A 154 10.21 -4.65 -22.15
N THR A 155 9.12 -4.03 -21.66
CA THR A 155 8.86 -2.59 -21.73
C THR A 155 8.69 -2.04 -20.31
N PRO A 156 9.80 -1.75 -19.60
CA PRO A 156 9.70 -1.34 -18.21
C PRO A 156 9.25 0.12 -18.10
N ILE A 157 8.32 0.40 -17.18
CA ILE A 157 7.98 1.79 -16.79
C ILE A 157 9.14 2.42 -16.02
N PHE A 158 9.81 1.63 -15.18
CA PHE A 158 10.89 2.09 -14.31
C PHE A 158 12.24 1.56 -14.79
N GLU A 159 13.19 2.46 -14.91
CA GLU A 159 14.55 2.15 -15.42
C GLU A 159 15.45 1.56 -14.31
N SER A 160 15.31 2.01 -13.07
CA SER A 160 16.22 1.62 -11.99
C SER A 160 15.59 1.75 -10.60
N VAL A 161 16.11 0.94 -9.66
CA VAL A 161 15.90 1.15 -8.21
C VAL A 161 17.06 2.01 -7.69
N VAL A 162 16.80 3.29 -7.47
CA VAL A 162 17.84 4.27 -7.10
C VAL A 162 18.16 4.34 -5.62
N TYR A 163 17.25 3.83 -4.79
CA TYR A 163 17.47 3.77 -3.35
C TYR A 163 16.65 2.66 -2.71
N LYS A 164 17.27 1.98 -1.76
CA LYS A 164 16.62 0.98 -0.91
C LYS A 164 16.77 1.34 0.55
N ILE A 165 15.63 1.48 1.24
CA ILE A 165 15.62 1.78 2.67
C ILE A 165 15.85 0.46 3.44
N ASP A 166 16.90 0.42 4.25
CA ASP A 166 17.23 -0.75 5.07
C ASP A 166 16.34 -0.83 6.31
N VAL A 167 15.52 -1.89 6.38
CA VAL A 167 14.66 -2.22 7.54
C VAL A 167 15.47 -2.33 8.83
N LYS A 168 16.67 -2.94 8.78
CA LYS A 168 17.53 -3.10 9.96
C LYS A 168 17.97 -1.75 10.52
N LEU A 169 18.26 -0.80 9.62
CA LEU A 169 18.60 0.57 10.03
C LEU A 169 17.42 1.28 10.68
N LEU A 170 16.20 1.10 10.15
CA LEU A 170 14.98 1.68 10.73
C LEU A 170 14.69 1.11 12.12
N ILE A 171 14.85 -0.21 12.29
CA ILE A 171 14.75 -0.87 13.60
C ILE A 171 15.82 -0.34 14.57
N LYS A 172 17.07 -0.26 14.12
CA LYS A 172 18.19 0.25 14.97
C LYS A 172 17.97 1.70 15.41
N ARG A 173 17.33 2.51 14.57
CA ARG A 173 17.00 3.92 14.87
C ARG A 173 15.68 4.09 15.65
N GLY A 174 14.96 3.01 15.95
CA GLY A 174 13.71 3.05 16.70
C GLY A 174 12.48 3.48 15.88
N PHE A 175 12.59 3.59 14.56
CA PHE A 175 11.43 3.89 13.70
C PHE A 175 10.54 2.68 13.46
N LEU A 176 11.10 1.48 13.50
CA LEU A 176 10.35 0.22 13.39
C LEU A 176 10.67 -0.68 14.59
N CYS A 177 9.67 -1.46 15.00
CA CYS A 177 9.84 -2.48 16.02
C CYS A 177 10.67 -3.66 15.50
N PRO A 178 11.45 -4.34 16.36
CA PRO A 178 12.08 -5.60 16.01
C PRO A 178 11.03 -6.66 15.63
N VAL A 179 11.31 -7.39 14.55
CA VAL A 179 10.47 -8.50 14.09
C VAL A 179 11.03 -9.80 14.62
N VAL A 180 10.20 -10.56 15.32
CA VAL A 180 10.51 -11.94 15.76
C VAL A 180 9.56 -12.88 15.04
N SER A 181 10.10 -13.71 14.15
CA SER A 181 9.31 -14.70 13.43
C SER A 181 9.10 -15.93 14.31
N ASN A 182 7.83 -16.27 14.54
CA ASN A 182 7.43 -17.51 15.19
C ASN A 182 6.66 -18.38 14.19
N GLY A 183 7.15 -19.56 13.89
CA GLY A 183 6.41 -20.52 13.07
C GLY A 183 5.09 -20.92 13.71
N GLY A 184 4.04 -21.14 12.92
CA GLY A 184 2.77 -21.72 13.37
C GLY A 184 2.98 -23.14 13.92
N GLY A 185 2.26 -23.48 14.98
CA GLY A 185 2.23 -24.86 15.51
C GLY A 185 1.41 -25.81 14.63
N VAL A 186 0.48 -25.25 13.86
CA VAL A 186 -0.42 -25.98 12.96
C VAL A 186 0.22 -26.06 11.58
N LYS A 187 0.42 -27.26 11.06
CA LYS A 187 0.88 -27.48 9.68
C LYS A 187 -0.31 -27.48 8.72
N ILE A 188 -0.25 -26.64 7.71
CA ILE A 188 -1.23 -26.54 6.63
C ILE A 188 -0.53 -26.94 5.34
N ASP A 189 -1.02 -27.98 4.69
CA ASP A 189 -0.50 -28.43 3.40
C ASP A 189 -1.19 -27.67 2.26
N VAL A 190 -0.50 -26.69 1.71
CA VAL A 190 -0.95 -25.86 0.58
C VAL A 190 -0.51 -26.41 -0.78
N SER A 191 0.19 -27.55 -0.83
CA SER A 191 0.76 -28.11 -2.07
C SER A 191 -0.30 -28.44 -3.13
N LYS A 192 -1.55 -28.71 -2.70
CA LYS A 192 -2.68 -29.05 -3.56
C LYS A 192 -3.60 -27.86 -3.89
N VAL A 193 -3.30 -26.68 -3.34
CA VAL A 193 -4.11 -25.49 -3.59
C VAL A 193 -3.83 -24.95 -4.99
N LYS A 194 -4.89 -24.71 -5.77
CA LYS A 194 -4.79 -24.19 -7.13
C LYS A 194 -4.29 -22.75 -7.12
N HIS A 195 -3.46 -22.43 -8.10
CA HIS A 195 -2.91 -21.08 -8.34
C HIS A 195 -3.54 -20.48 -9.60
N LYS A 196 -3.71 -19.17 -9.61
CA LYS A 196 -4.08 -18.38 -10.79
C LYS A 196 -3.27 -17.07 -10.78
N GLY A 197 -2.48 -16.83 -11.83
CA GLY A 197 -1.65 -15.61 -11.91
C GLY A 197 -0.56 -15.51 -10.82
N GLY A 198 -0.03 -16.66 -10.36
CA GLY A 198 1.01 -16.68 -9.29
C GLY A 198 0.48 -16.59 -7.86
N GLU A 199 -0.84 -16.40 -7.67
CA GLU A 199 -1.49 -16.33 -6.36
C GLU A 199 -2.38 -17.55 -6.12
N PHE A 200 -2.56 -17.92 -4.85
CA PHE A 200 -3.50 -18.96 -4.47
C PHE A 200 -4.95 -18.52 -4.71
N LEU A 201 -5.80 -19.45 -5.13
CA LEU A 201 -7.25 -19.16 -5.21
C LEU A 201 -7.82 -19.05 -3.78
N ASP A 202 -8.41 -17.90 -3.47
CA ASP A 202 -8.96 -17.59 -2.14
C ASP A 202 -9.94 -18.65 -1.65
N SER A 203 -10.85 -19.12 -2.50
CA SER A 203 -11.84 -20.15 -2.14
C SER A 203 -11.24 -21.51 -1.75
N ALA A 204 -10.09 -21.87 -2.35
CA ALA A 204 -9.42 -23.12 -2.02
C ALA A 204 -8.62 -22.99 -0.72
N LEU A 205 -8.04 -21.83 -0.45
CA LEU A 205 -7.40 -21.50 0.82
C LEU A 205 -8.44 -21.43 1.94
N GLU A 206 -9.58 -20.77 1.70
CA GLU A 206 -10.65 -20.59 2.67
C GLU A 206 -11.09 -21.91 3.28
N SER A 207 -11.49 -22.89 2.45
CA SER A 207 -11.92 -24.20 2.93
C SER A 207 -10.84 -24.91 3.79
N LEU A 208 -9.57 -24.72 3.41
CA LEU A 208 -8.45 -25.33 4.11
C LEU A 208 -8.23 -24.69 5.48
N TYR A 209 -8.27 -23.36 5.56
CA TYR A 209 -8.08 -22.62 6.82
C TYR A 209 -9.29 -22.77 7.75
N MET A 210 -10.50 -22.71 7.24
CA MET A 210 -11.73 -22.90 8.02
C MET A 210 -11.75 -24.25 8.75
N SER A 211 -11.27 -25.32 8.10
CA SER A 211 -11.20 -26.66 8.72
C SER A 211 -10.21 -26.74 9.92
N LYS A 212 -9.31 -25.76 10.03
CA LYS A 212 -8.23 -25.71 11.04
C LYS A 212 -8.33 -24.51 11.98
N THR A 213 -9.41 -23.72 11.90
CA THR A 213 -9.56 -22.48 12.66
C THR A 213 -9.38 -22.69 14.17
N VAL A 214 -10.00 -23.72 14.75
CA VAL A 214 -9.92 -24.01 16.18
C VAL A 214 -8.47 -24.28 16.61
N GLU A 215 -7.75 -25.14 15.89
CA GLU A 215 -6.35 -25.45 16.17
C GLU A 215 -5.44 -24.22 16.03
N ILE A 216 -5.68 -23.39 14.98
CA ILE A 216 -4.91 -22.18 14.71
C ILE A 216 -5.13 -21.14 15.80
N VAL A 217 -6.38 -20.89 16.19
CA VAL A 217 -6.74 -19.92 17.23
C VAL A 217 -6.17 -20.33 18.57
N ALA A 218 -6.24 -21.61 18.93
CA ALA A 218 -5.62 -22.12 20.16
C ALA A 218 -4.09 -21.86 20.19
N ASP A 219 -3.39 -22.07 19.08
CA ASP A 219 -1.95 -21.75 18.95
C ASP A 219 -1.67 -20.24 19.04
N ILE A 220 -2.51 -19.41 18.40
CA ILE A 220 -2.42 -17.93 18.47
C ILE A 220 -2.59 -17.45 19.93
N VAL A 221 -3.62 -17.92 20.62
CA VAL A 221 -3.89 -17.55 22.03
C VAL A 221 -2.72 -17.91 22.92
N LYS A 222 -2.20 -19.14 22.78
CA LYS A 222 -1.03 -19.60 23.54
C LYS A 222 0.21 -18.73 23.31
N LYS A 223 0.51 -18.37 22.05
CA LYS A 223 1.71 -17.60 21.68
C LYS A 223 1.55 -16.10 21.92
N GLY A 224 0.32 -15.62 21.84
CA GLY A 224 0.00 -14.19 21.93
C GLY A 224 -0.27 -13.67 23.34
N ILE A 225 -0.31 -14.53 24.36
CA ILE A 225 -0.77 -14.16 25.71
C ILE A 225 -0.09 -12.90 26.27
N ASN A 226 1.22 -12.76 26.03
CA ASN A 226 2.04 -11.64 26.50
C ASN A 226 2.10 -10.47 25.49
N ARG A 227 1.35 -10.52 24.38
CA ARG A 227 1.29 -9.44 23.39
C ARG A 227 0.15 -8.48 23.73
N LYS A 228 0.42 -7.17 23.57
CA LYS A 228 -0.59 -6.13 23.89
C LYS A 228 -1.70 -6.07 22.83
N ALA A 229 -1.34 -6.15 21.56
CA ALA A 229 -2.26 -6.05 20.43
C ALA A 229 -1.98 -7.16 19.41
N TRP A 230 -3.04 -7.70 18.82
CA TRP A 230 -2.97 -8.75 17.80
C TRP A 230 -3.67 -8.27 16.55
N LEU A 231 -3.03 -8.48 15.40
CA LEU A 231 -3.61 -8.22 14.09
C LEU A 231 -3.60 -9.54 13.31
N ILE A 232 -4.78 -9.98 12.88
CA ILE A 232 -4.97 -11.24 12.14
C ILE A 232 -5.50 -10.92 10.76
N PHE A 233 -4.88 -11.48 9.73
CA PHE A 233 -5.29 -11.37 8.34
C PHE A 233 -5.95 -12.67 7.90
N CYS A 234 -7.19 -12.57 7.45
CA CYS A 234 -7.99 -13.69 6.95
C CYS A 234 -8.21 -13.60 5.45
N VAL A 235 -8.51 -14.75 4.84
CA VAL A 235 -8.69 -14.89 3.38
C VAL A 235 -10.10 -14.48 2.92
N SER A 236 -11.10 -14.56 3.79
CA SER A 236 -12.49 -14.19 3.51
C SER A 236 -13.18 -13.60 4.73
N ILE A 237 -14.33 -12.95 4.53
CA ILE A 237 -15.17 -12.40 5.61
C ILE A 237 -15.65 -13.54 6.51
N GLU A 238 -16.15 -14.63 5.93
CA GLU A 238 -16.65 -15.79 6.68
C GLU A 238 -15.55 -16.40 7.56
N HIS A 239 -14.33 -16.58 7.02
CA HIS A 239 -13.18 -17.03 7.80
C HIS A 239 -12.82 -16.04 8.93
N ALA A 240 -12.87 -14.74 8.68
CA ALA A 240 -12.57 -13.73 9.69
C ALA A 240 -13.60 -13.73 10.84
N GLU A 241 -14.87 -13.90 10.53
CA GLU A 241 -15.93 -14.03 11.52
C GLU A 241 -15.76 -15.29 12.36
N GLN A 242 -15.45 -16.44 11.72
CA GLN A 242 -15.19 -17.68 12.42
C GLN A 242 -14.00 -17.56 13.38
N VAL A 243 -12.87 -16.98 12.92
CA VAL A 243 -11.69 -16.71 13.73
C VAL A 243 -12.02 -15.79 14.91
N THR A 244 -12.81 -14.73 14.66
CA THR A 244 -13.22 -13.78 15.72
C THR A 244 -14.06 -14.45 16.79
N ASN A 245 -15.07 -15.24 16.38
CA ASN A 245 -15.92 -15.98 17.32
C ASN A 245 -15.13 -16.97 18.14
N GLU A 246 -14.16 -17.68 17.54
CA GLU A 246 -13.29 -18.61 18.25
C GLU A 246 -12.36 -17.90 19.23
N LEU A 247 -11.82 -16.71 18.87
CA LEU A 247 -11.02 -15.88 19.78
C LEU A 247 -11.83 -15.43 21.00
N ILE A 248 -13.09 -15.00 20.77
CA ILE A 248 -14.02 -14.61 21.86
C ILE A 248 -14.31 -15.78 22.77
N SER A 249 -14.49 -17.00 22.24
CA SER A 249 -14.70 -18.22 23.05
C SER A 249 -13.53 -18.52 23.99
N HIS A 250 -12.30 -18.13 23.59
CA HIS A 250 -11.09 -18.18 24.39
C HIS A 250 -10.90 -16.97 25.35
N GLY A 251 -11.89 -16.08 25.47
CA GLY A 251 -11.85 -14.89 26.33
C GLY A 251 -11.00 -13.75 25.79
N VAL A 252 -10.67 -13.74 24.51
CA VAL A 252 -9.96 -12.64 23.85
C VAL A 252 -10.96 -11.57 23.41
N ASN A 253 -10.75 -10.31 23.81
CA ASN A 253 -11.51 -9.18 23.29
C ASN A 253 -11.10 -8.92 21.83
N ALA A 254 -11.88 -9.44 20.88
CA ALA A 254 -11.62 -9.42 19.45
C ALA A 254 -12.79 -8.84 18.65
N ALA A 255 -12.50 -8.17 17.56
CA ALA A 255 -13.49 -7.73 16.58
C ALA A 255 -13.04 -8.01 15.14
N CYS A 256 -14.02 -8.22 14.26
CA CYS A 256 -13.81 -8.37 12.83
C CYS A 256 -13.98 -7.03 12.12
N TYR A 257 -13.05 -6.70 11.20
CA TYR A 257 -13.08 -5.48 10.40
C TYR A 257 -12.86 -5.79 8.92
N HIS A 258 -13.86 -5.48 8.09
CA HIS A 258 -13.86 -5.76 6.65
C HIS A 258 -14.62 -4.68 5.87
N SER A 259 -14.61 -4.71 4.55
CA SER A 259 -15.19 -3.69 3.67
C SER A 259 -16.70 -3.46 3.84
N GLN A 260 -17.41 -4.41 4.45
CA GLN A 260 -18.85 -4.32 4.75
C GLN A 260 -19.11 -3.95 6.22
N SER A 261 -18.06 -3.65 7.00
CA SER A 261 -18.22 -3.23 8.41
C SER A 261 -18.56 -1.74 8.46
N ASP A 262 -19.70 -1.40 9.04
CA ASP A 262 -20.14 0.00 9.24
C ASP A 262 -19.46 0.69 10.44
N ASN A 263 -18.44 0.07 11.02
CA ASN A 263 -17.93 0.39 12.34
C ASN A 263 -16.54 0.99 12.29
N GLU A 264 -16.42 2.28 11.94
CA GLU A 264 -15.13 3.01 11.98
C GLU A 264 -14.51 3.04 13.38
N TYR A 265 -15.35 3.00 14.45
CA TYR A 265 -14.87 2.98 15.83
C TYR A 265 -14.08 1.71 16.22
N ILE A 266 -14.19 0.60 15.50
CA ILE A 266 -13.40 -0.62 15.77
C ILE A 266 -11.90 -0.34 15.64
N LEU A 267 -11.48 0.46 14.66
CA LEU A 267 -10.08 0.85 14.50
C LEU A 267 -9.62 1.74 15.66
N ASP A 268 -10.47 2.66 16.09
CA ASP A 268 -10.17 3.54 17.21
C ASP A 268 -10.06 2.76 18.52
N ASP A 269 -10.95 1.82 18.77
CA ASP A 269 -10.89 0.92 19.94
C ASP A 269 -9.61 0.07 19.93
N PHE A 270 -9.19 -0.41 18.76
CA PHE A 270 -7.95 -1.17 18.63
C PHE A 270 -6.72 -0.30 18.87
N THR A 271 -6.68 0.91 18.31
CA THR A 271 -5.54 1.84 18.47
C THR A 271 -5.41 2.37 19.90
N HIS A 272 -6.52 2.57 20.59
CA HIS A 272 -6.54 2.98 22.00
C HIS A 272 -6.37 1.82 22.99
N GLY A 273 -6.29 0.58 22.49
CA GLY A 273 -6.07 -0.62 23.32
C GLY A 273 -7.32 -1.11 24.06
N CYS A 274 -8.51 -0.61 23.71
CA CYS A 274 -9.78 -1.12 24.19
C CYS A 274 -10.09 -2.51 23.61
N LEU A 275 -9.57 -2.79 22.41
CA LEU A 275 -9.67 -4.05 21.72
C LEU A 275 -8.28 -4.72 21.63
N LYS A 276 -8.19 -6.00 22.06
CA LYS A 276 -6.91 -6.74 22.03
C LYS A 276 -6.57 -7.30 20.65
N CYS A 277 -7.57 -7.77 19.93
CA CYS A 277 -7.38 -8.42 18.64
C CYS A 277 -8.27 -7.82 17.56
N LEU A 278 -7.67 -7.42 16.44
CA LEU A 278 -8.36 -7.00 15.23
C LEU A 278 -8.15 -8.07 14.16
N VAL A 279 -9.25 -8.68 13.71
CA VAL A 279 -9.26 -9.65 12.61
C VAL A 279 -9.75 -8.94 11.36
N ASN A 280 -8.99 -9.00 10.27
CA ASN A 280 -9.35 -8.24 9.07
C ASN A 280 -9.19 -9.04 7.77
N VAL A 281 -9.89 -8.56 6.72
CA VAL A 281 -9.82 -9.09 5.36
C VAL A 281 -9.45 -7.96 4.42
N ASN A 282 -8.23 -8.00 3.88
CA ASN A 282 -7.74 -7.11 2.79
C ASN A 282 -7.75 -5.59 3.04
N ILE A 283 -8.27 -5.08 4.17
CA ILE A 283 -8.35 -3.62 4.40
C ILE A 283 -7.03 -3.05 4.92
N LEU A 284 -6.37 -3.77 5.82
CA LEU A 284 -5.14 -3.33 6.49
C LEU A 284 -3.86 -3.93 5.87
N THR A 285 -3.95 -4.51 4.68
CA THR A 285 -2.83 -5.20 4.04
C THR A 285 -1.80 -4.26 3.43
N THR A 286 -2.22 -3.06 3.00
CA THR A 286 -1.33 -2.07 2.39
C THR A 286 -1.69 -0.65 2.85
N GLY A 287 -0.67 0.14 3.22
CA GLY A 287 -0.84 1.58 3.48
C GLY A 287 -1.61 1.99 4.74
N SER A 288 -1.82 1.08 5.70
CA SER A 288 -2.31 1.43 7.03
C SER A 288 -1.11 1.66 7.96
N ASN A 289 -0.99 2.87 8.46
CA ASN A 289 -0.05 3.24 9.53
C ASN A 289 -0.71 3.08 10.87
#